data_f4459605aa3df953e87d6cebb6134b9f
#
_entry.id   f4459605aa3df953e87d6cebb6134b9f
#
_cell.length_a   1.000
_cell.length_b   1.000
_cell.length_c   1.000
_cell.angle_alpha   90.00
_cell.angle_beta   90.00
_cell.angle_gamma   90.00
#
_symmetry.space_group_name_H-M   'P 1'
#
loop_
_entity.id
_entity.type
_entity.pdbx_description
1 polymer ?
#
loop_
_entity_poly.entity_id
_entity_poly.type
_entity_poly.pdbx_seq_one_letter_code
_entity_poly.pdbx_strand_id
1 'polypeptide(L)'
;MKSGDRIIQFADFTAPAGCAMLDSVSGQGERYNMIIIGEKINGSIPVVADAIARRDAEFIKARARMQAEAGASFIDCCASVPEAQELETLGWMIECIEAATDLPISVDSPSARILSEAYKLCSRPGLFNSVSGEGDKLDVIFPIMAQPENRGWQVIALLSGNSGIPKCAADRLAVLDRIMQKAEHYGIAPERIHIDPLVEMLCTSENGIATNTEVISAVRSRYPSIHITAAVSNISFNLPVRKLLNLGFTVLAMNAGLDSAILDPTDRDMMGLIYATEALLGLDDYCMEYIGAYRAGLFGPIGK
;
A
#
# COMPACT_ATOMS: atom_id res chain seq x y z
N MET A 1 29.34 -22.93 -39.07
CA MET A 1 29.03 -23.83 -37.94
C MET A 1 27.73 -23.33 -37.34
N LYS A 2 26.64 -24.10 -37.49
CA LYS A 2 25.28 -23.74 -37.04
C LYS A 2 25.12 -24.13 -35.58
N SER A 3 24.78 -23.18 -34.72
CA SER A 3 24.36 -23.46 -33.33
C SER A 3 22.88 -23.87 -33.35
N GLY A 4 22.61 -25.09 -32.95
CA GLY A 4 21.24 -25.60 -32.88
C GLY A 4 20.56 -25.19 -31.57
N ASP A 5 19.39 -24.62 -31.72
CA ASP A 5 18.42 -24.40 -30.64
C ASP A 5 17.94 -25.73 -30.10
N ARG A 6 18.25 -26.04 -28.83
CA ARG A 6 17.62 -27.15 -28.11
C ARG A 6 16.33 -26.67 -27.46
N ILE A 7 15.23 -27.03 -28.07
CA ILE A 7 13.91 -26.99 -27.41
C ILE A 7 13.91 -28.08 -26.35
N ILE A 8 13.81 -27.68 -25.09
CA ILE A 8 13.60 -28.61 -23.98
C ILE A 8 12.12 -28.99 -23.99
N GLN A 9 11.80 -30.24 -24.42
CA GLN A 9 10.49 -30.82 -24.22
C GLN A 9 10.36 -31.18 -22.74
N PHE A 10 9.35 -30.63 -22.08
CA PHE A 10 8.95 -31.07 -20.73
C PHE A 10 8.31 -32.44 -20.86
N ALA A 11 9.02 -33.47 -20.41
CA ALA A 11 8.50 -34.81 -20.22
C ALA A 11 7.73 -34.88 -18.90
N ASP A 12 6.67 -35.69 -18.91
CA ASP A 12 5.74 -35.92 -17.82
C ASP A 12 6.42 -36.10 -16.44
N PHE A 13 6.17 -35.19 -15.52
CA PHE A 13 6.53 -35.34 -14.13
C PHE A 13 5.35 -36.03 -13.40
N THR A 14 5.44 -37.36 -13.22
CA THR A 14 4.60 -38.06 -12.24
C THR A 14 5.19 -37.80 -10.84
N ALA A 15 4.43 -37.13 -9.98
CA ALA A 15 4.81 -36.87 -8.60
C ALA A 15 5.00 -38.21 -7.82
N PRO A 16 6.07 -38.37 -7.01
CA PRO A 16 6.20 -39.53 -6.14
C PRO A 16 5.16 -39.46 -5.01
N ALA A 17 4.43 -40.55 -4.81
CA ALA A 17 3.55 -40.76 -3.67
C ALA A 17 4.37 -40.72 -2.37
N GLY A 18 4.10 -39.77 -1.48
CA GLY A 18 4.68 -39.78 -0.13
C GLY A 18 5.18 -38.45 0.41
N CYS A 19 4.68 -37.32 -0.06
CA CYS A 19 4.90 -36.05 0.64
C CYS A 19 3.68 -35.82 1.56
N ALA A 20 3.89 -35.89 2.88
CA ALA A 20 2.88 -35.50 3.85
C ALA A 20 2.52 -34.02 3.57
N MET A 21 1.28 -33.79 3.16
CA MET A 21 0.72 -32.42 3.09
C MET A 21 0.81 -31.82 4.49
N LEU A 22 1.54 -30.72 4.59
CA LEU A 22 1.28 -29.77 5.65
C LEU A 22 -0.18 -29.36 5.46
N ASP A 23 -1.02 -29.68 6.45
CA ASP A 23 -2.40 -29.25 6.47
C ASP A 23 -2.43 -27.73 6.29
N SER A 24 -2.77 -27.30 5.08
CA SER A 24 -3.10 -25.94 4.78
C SER A 24 -4.29 -25.56 5.63
N VAL A 25 -4.13 -24.62 6.53
CA VAL A 25 -5.22 -23.93 7.21
C VAL A 25 -6.12 -23.35 6.11
N SER A 26 -7.15 -24.08 5.75
CA SER A 26 -8.19 -23.67 4.81
C SER A 26 -9.16 -22.71 5.51
N GLY A 27 -8.67 -21.49 5.81
CA GLY A 27 -9.52 -20.34 5.92
C GLY A 27 -9.64 -19.77 4.51
N GLN A 28 -10.78 -19.94 3.86
CA GLN A 28 -11.13 -19.22 2.63
C GLN A 28 -11.34 -17.74 2.96
N GLY A 29 -10.27 -17.00 3.26
CA GLY A 29 -10.23 -15.56 3.11
C GLY A 29 -10.15 -15.25 1.62
N GLU A 30 -10.91 -14.27 1.16
CA GLU A 30 -10.80 -13.77 -0.21
C GLU A 30 -9.32 -13.48 -0.49
N ARG A 31 -8.79 -14.03 -1.59
CA ARG A 31 -7.41 -13.81 -2.02
C ARG A 31 -7.34 -12.40 -2.61
N TYR A 32 -6.70 -11.50 -1.92
CA TYR A 32 -6.51 -10.14 -2.41
C TYR A 32 -5.18 -10.05 -3.17
N ASN A 33 -5.23 -9.57 -4.41
CA ASN A 33 -4.04 -9.07 -5.09
C ASN A 33 -3.53 -7.85 -4.34
N MET A 34 -2.22 -7.58 -4.39
CA MET A 34 -1.61 -6.42 -3.72
C MET A 34 -2.32 -5.11 -4.10
N ILE A 35 -2.84 -4.41 -3.10
CA ILE A 35 -3.40 -3.06 -3.27
C ILE A 35 -2.25 -2.06 -3.40
N ILE A 36 -2.14 -1.42 -4.56
CA ILE A 36 -1.08 -0.46 -4.85
C ILE A 36 -1.59 0.97 -4.65
N ILE A 37 -1.00 1.69 -3.70
CA ILE A 37 -1.25 3.11 -3.46
C ILE A 37 -0.10 3.89 -4.09
N GLY A 38 -0.37 4.58 -5.21
CA GLY A 38 0.65 5.24 -6.02
C GLY A 38 1.18 6.52 -5.38
N GLU A 39 2.45 6.58 -4.99
CA GLU A 39 3.08 7.63 -4.17
C GLU A 39 3.62 8.85 -4.95
N LYS A 40 3.40 8.94 -6.26
CA LYS A 40 4.11 9.94 -7.08
C LYS A 40 3.52 11.35 -7.08
N ILE A 41 2.36 11.56 -6.47
CA ILE A 41 1.75 12.91 -6.31
C ILE A 41 1.88 13.33 -4.84
N ASN A 42 3.12 13.60 -4.45
CA ASN A 42 3.48 14.01 -3.09
C ASN A 42 4.36 15.26 -3.14
N GLY A 43 3.93 16.33 -2.49
CA GLY A 43 4.63 17.62 -2.44
C GLY A 43 5.98 17.59 -1.73
N SER A 44 6.36 16.50 -1.07
CA SER A 44 7.73 16.29 -0.58
C SER A 44 8.73 15.99 -1.71
N ILE A 45 8.23 15.60 -2.89
CA ILE A 45 9.05 15.38 -4.09
C ILE A 45 9.31 16.73 -4.77
N PRO A 46 10.58 17.18 -4.95
CA PRO A 46 10.88 18.54 -5.41
C PRO A 46 10.18 18.98 -6.69
N VAL A 47 10.09 18.08 -7.69
CA VAL A 47 9.42 18.40 -8.96
C VAL A 47 7.89 18.49 -8.83
N VAL A 48 7.31 17.80 -7.84
CA VAL A 48 5.88 17.88 -7.51
C VAL A 48 5.61 19.15 -6.73
N ALA A 49 6.47 19.48 -5.74
CA ALA A 49 6.39 20.75 -5.00
C ALA A 49 6.41 21.98 -5.95
N ASP A 50 7.30 21.96 -6.93
CA ASP A 50 7.39 23.03 -7.94
C ASP A 50 6.11 23.10 -8.81
N ALA A 51 5.57 21.95 -9.24
CA ALA A 51 4.32 21.89 -9.98
C ALA A 51 3.12 22.39 -9.14
N ILE A 52 3.05 22.04 -7.85
CA ILE A 52 2.03 22.53 -6.92
C ILE A 52 2.14 24.06 -6.78
N ALA A 53 3.35 24.58 -6.56
CA ALA A 53 3.58 26.02 -6.40
C ALA A 53 3.17 26.83 -7.64
N ARG A 54 3.34 26.27 -8.84
CA ARG A 54 2.94 26.89 -10.11
C ARG A 54 1.51 26.58 -10.54
N ARG A 55 0.79 25.75 -9.79
CA ARG A 55 -0.54 25.24 -10.17
C ARG A 55 -0.53 24.56 -11.56
N ASP A 56 0.49 23.76 -11.85
CA ASP A 56 0.68 23.02 -13.10
C ASP A 56 -0.25 21.79 -13.14
N ALA A 57 -1.49 22.01 -13.55
CA ALA A 57 -2.52 20.99 -13.59
C ALA A 57 -2.15 19.83 -14.54
N GLU A 58 -1.52 20.12 -15.69
CA GLU A 58 -1.17 19.07 -16.66
C GLU A 58 -0.08 18.15 -16.14
N PHE A 59 0.86 18.65 -15.35
CA PHE A 59 1.85 17.83 -14.68
C PHE A 59 1.19 16.85 -13.68
N ILE A 60 0.27 17.31 -12.84
CA ILE A 60 -0.44 16.45 -11.86
C ILE A 60 -1.29 15.41 -12.59
N LYS A 61 -2.06 15.82 -13.62
CA LYS A 61 -2.87 14.90 -14.45
C LYS A 61 -2.02 13.83 -15.13
N ALA A 62 -0.87 14.22 -15.71
CA ALA A 62 0.04 13.27 -16.36
C ALA A 62 0.55 12.23 -15.35
N ARG A 63 0.92 12.64 -14.13
CA ARG A 63 1.35 11.73 -13.08
C ARG A 63 0.24 10.80 -12.59
N ALA A 64 -1.00 11.29 -12.50
CA ALA A 64 -2.14 10.45 -12.14
C ALA A 64 -2.37 9.36 -13.21
N ARG A 65 -2.40 9.74 -14.50
CA ARG A 65 -2.55 8.78 -15.61
C ARG A 65 -1.43 7.73 -15.63
N MET A 66 -0.17 8.15 -15.49
CA MET A 66 0.97 7.23 -15.47
C MET A 66 0.85 6.17 -14.38
N GLN A 67 0.44 6.57 -13.18
CA GLN A 67 0.27 5.62 -12.07
C GLN A 67 -0.92 4.70 -12.28
N ALA A 68 -2.04 5.21 -12.81
CA ALA A 68 -3.20 4.41 -13.15
C ALA A 68 -2.89 3.36 -14.22
N GLU A 69 -2.21 3.76 -15.31
CA GLU A 69 -1.76 2.87 -16.40
C GLU A 69 -0.74 1.83 -15.92
N ALA A 70 0.03 2.16 -14.88
CA ALA A 70 1.01 1.26 -14.28
C ALA A 70 0.41 0.27 -13.25
N GLY A 71 -0.91 0.30 -13.00
CA GLY A 71 -1.60 -0.67 -12.14
C GLY A 71 -1.81 -0.21 -10.70
N ALA A 72 -1.81 1.10 -10.42
CA ALA A 72 -2.23 1.60 -9.11
C ALA A 72 -3.71 1.26 -8.84
N SER A 73 -4.03 0.97 -7.58
CA SER A 73 -5.40 0.81 -7.07
C SER A 73 -5.96 2.13 -6.51
N PHE A 74 -5.08 2.94 -5.93
CA PHE A 74 -5.36 4.28 -5.42
C PHE A 74 -4.27 5.25 -5.89
N ILE A 75 -4.63 6.53 -6.04
CA ILE A 75 -3.65 7.60 -6.23
C ILE A 75 -3.49 8.35 -4.91
N ASP A 76 -2.30 8.29 -4.33
CA ASP A 76 -2.00 9.08 -3.13
C ASP A 76 -1.85 10.56 -3.47
N CYS A 77 -2.52 11.40 -2.69
CA CYS A 77 -2.58 12.85 -2.89
C CYS A 77 -2.12 13.55 -1.61
N CYS A 78 -0.84 13.95 -1.60
CA CYS A 78 -0.20 14.63 -0.48
C CYS A 78 0.28 16.01 -0.90
N ALA A 79 -0.29 17.06 -0.31
CA ALA A 79 0.08 18.44 -0.65
C ALA A 79 1.44 18.84 -0.10
N SER A 80 1.81 18.39 1.10
CA SER A 80 3.06 18.76 1.82
C SER A 80 3.31 20.26 1.86
N VAL A 81 2.27 21.04 2.14
CA VAL A 81 2.31 22.50 2.29
C VAL A 81 1.91 22.87 3.71
N PRO A 82 2.13 24.14 4.15
CA PRO A 82 1.65 24.60 5.46
C PRO A 82 0.14 24.37 5.63
N GLU A 83 -0.29 23.98 6.82
CA GLU A 83 -1.68 23.60 7.15
C GLU A 83 -2.73 24.62 6.68
N ALA A 84 -2.40 25.92 6.76
CA ALA A 84 -3.30 26.99 6.33
C ALA A 84 -3.61 26.98 4.82
N GLN A 85 -2.79 26.32 4.00
CA GLN A 85 -2.93 26.22 2.55
C GLN A 85 -3.31 24.79 2.12
N GLU A 86 -3.26 23.82 3.04
CA GLU A 86 -3.31 22.40 2.71
C GLU A 86 -4.66 22.00 2.10
N LEU A 87 -5.78 22.42 2.71
CA LEU A 87 -7.11 22.05 2.23
C LEU A 87 -7.39 22.61 0.82
N GLU A 88 -7.03 23.86 0.56
CA GLU A 88 -7.19 24.47 -0.77
C GLU A 88 -6.30 23.77 -1.81
N THR A 89 -5.08 23.43 -1.42
CA THR A 89 -4.11 22.77 -2.31
C THR A 89 -4.57 21.35 -2.61
N LEU A 90 -5.01 20.59 -1.60
CA LEU A 90 -5.59 19.25 -1.79
C LEU A 90 -6.80 19.30 -2.71
N GLY A 91 -7.71 20.27 -2.53
CA GLY A 91 -8.89 20.42 -3.40
C GLY A 91 -8.50 20.56 -4.88
N TRP A 92 -7.56 21.44 -5.18
CA TRP A 92 -7.07 21.61 -6.55
C TRP A 92 -6.37 20.34 -7.08
N MET A 93 -5.58 19.64 -6.25
CA MET A 93 -4.90 18.40 -6.64
C MET A 93 -5.93 17.29 -6.91
N ILE A 94 -6.95 17.14 -6.06
CA ILE A 94 -8.05 16.19 -6.21
C ILE A 94 -8.76 16.42 -7.56
N GLU A 95 -9.15 17.66 -7.87
CA GLU A 95 -9.76 18.02 -9.16
C GLU A 95 -8.88 17.60 -10.35
N CYS A 96 -7.55 17.84 -10.25
CA CYS A 96 -6.61 17.44 -11.31
C CYS A 96 -6.54 15.90 -11.46
N ILE A 97 -6.50 15.15 -10.36
CA ILE A 97 -6.41 13.69 -10.38
C ILE A 97 -7.70 13.10 -10.95
N GLU A 98 -8.88 13.54 -10.47
CA GLU A 98 -10.17 13.03 -10.93
C GLU A 98 -10.47 13.38 -12.41
N ALA A 99 -9.90 14.48 -12.92
CA ALA A 99 -9.97 14.80 -14.36
C ALA A 99 -9.06 13.90 -15.22
N ALA A 100 -8.18 13.12 -14.62
CA ALA A 100 -7.18 12.31 -15.32
C ALA A 100 -7.41 10.81 -15.24
N THR A 101 -8.06 10.32 -14.18
CA THR A 101 -8.32 8.90 -13.93
C THR A 101 -9.57 8.68 -13.07
N ASP A 102 -10.18 7.50 -13.22
CA ASP A 102 -11.31 7.06 -12.39
C ASP A 102 -10.87 6.33 -11.11
N LEU A 103 -9.57 6.22 -10.83
CA LEU A 103 -9.10 5.60 -9.61
C LEU A 103 -9.49 6.41 -8.37
N PRO A 104 -9.81 5.74 -7.24
CA PRO A 104 -10.04 6.41 -5.97
C PRO A 104 -8.76 7.07 -5.45
N ILE A 105 -8.95 8.12 -4.66
CA ILE A 105 -7.84 8.90 -4.10
C ILE A 105 -7.57 8.47 -2.66
N SER A 106 -6.30 8.27 -2.33
CA SER A 106 -5.79 8.26 -0.97
C SER A 106 -5.48 9.70 -0.57
N VAL A 107 -6.31 10.29 0.29
CA VAL A 107 -6.12 11.67 0.77
C VAL A 107 -5.11 11.64 1.90
N ASP A 108 -3.91 12.17 1.67
CA ASP A 108 -2.80 12.14 2.63
C ASP A 108 -2.63 13.49 3.34
N SER A 109 -2.91 13.47 4.64
CA SER A 109 -2.65 14.58 5.55
C SER A 109 -2.34 14.08 6.97
N PRO A 110 -1.38 14.69 7.68
CA PRO A 110 -1.13 14.42 9.09
C PRO A 110 -2.24 14.93 10.02
N SER A 111 -3.13 15.81 9.51
CA SER A 111 -4.19 16.47 10.27
C SER A 111 -5.54 15.79 10.03
N ALA A 112 -6.10 15.14 11.06
CA ALA A 112 -7.45 14.57 10.99
C ALA A 112 -8.52 15.63 10.68
N ARG A 113 -8.31 16.89 11.09
CA ARG A 113 -9.18 18.03 10.75
C ARG A 113 -9.16 18.31 9.24
N ILE A 114 -7.99 18.29 8.62
CA ILE A 114 -7.89 18.46 7.16
C ILE A 114 -8.55 17.28 6.46
N LEU A 115 -8.27 16.03 6.87
CA LEU A 115 -8.90 14.84 6.31
C LEU A 115 -10.43 14.90 6.40
N SER A 116 -10.99 15.38 7.52
CA SER A 116 -12.45 15.50 7.74
C SER A 116 -13.14 16.53 6.82
N GLU A 117 -12.38 17.38 6.16
CA GLU A 117 -12.88 18.32 5.17
C GLU A 117 -12.48 17.91 3.74
N ALA A 118 -11.25 17.44 3.53
CA ALA A 118 -10.74 17.13 2.21
C ALA A 118 -11.46 15.95 1.54
N TYR A 119 -11.92 14.94 2.29
CA TYR A 119 -12.65 13.81 1.73
C TYR A 119 -13.95 14.23 1.01
N LYS A 120 -14.58 15.33 1.46
CA LYS A 120 -15.79 15.89 0.87
C LYS A 120 -15.57 16.47 -0.53
N LEU A 121 -14.32 16.74 -0.90
CA LEU A 121 -13.92 17.26 -2.20
C LEU A 121 -13.76 16.13 -3.23
N CYS A 122 -13.68 14.87 -2.79
CA CYS A 122 -13.61 13.72 -3.68
C CYS A 122 -15.00 13.35 -4.21
N SER A 123 -15.10 13.07 -5.51
CA SER A 123 -16.35 12.69 -6.17
C SER A 123 -16.78 11.24 -5.87
N ARG A 124 -15.87 10.43 -5.32
CA ARG A 124 -16.07 9.01 -4.99
C ARG A 124 -15.35 8.63 -3.70
N PRO A 125 -15.79 7.54 -3.03
CA PRO A 125 -15.09 7.02 -1.86
C PRO A 125 -13.63 6.65 -2.18
N GLY A 126 -12.74 6.94 -1.25
CA GLY A 126 -11.30 6.71 -1.33
C GLY A 126 -10.73 6.19 -0.02
N LEU A 127 -9.54 6.64 0.32
CA LEU A 127 -8.76 6.20 1.45
C LEU A 127 -8.32 7.41 2.29
N PHE A 128 -8.59 7.41 3.58
CA PHE A 128 -8.01 8.37 4.53
C PHE A 128 -6.57 7.92 4.86
N ASN A 129 -5.59 8.75 4.55
CA ASN A 129 -4.18 8.54 4.88
C ASN A 129 -3.69 9.72 5.74
N SER A 130 -3.62 9.65 7.08
CA SER A 130 -3.86 8.49 7.88
C SER A 130 -4.42 8.89 9.26
N VAL A 131 -4.90 7.91 10.00
CA VAL A 131 -5.18 8.04 11.43
C VAL A 131 -4.12 7.28 12.25
N SER A 132 -4.10 7.47 13.56
CA SER A 132 -3.22 6.74 14.47
C SER A 132 -3.82 6.66 15.87
N GLY A 133 -3.18 5.94 16.78
CA GLY A 133 -3.54 5.96 18.19
C GLY A 133 -3.17 7.26 18.92
N GLU A 134 -2.76 8.31 18.20
CA GLU A 134 -2.38 9.63 18.74
C GLU A 134 -3.59 10.56 18.84
N GLY A 135 -3.71 11.24 19.98
CA GLY A 135 -4.74 12.27 20.18
C GLY A 135 -6.16 11.72 19.94
N ASP A 136 -6.94 12.49 19.18
CA ASP A 136 -8.34 12.24 18.86
C ASP A 136 -8.58 11.82 17.40
N LYS A 137 -7.53 11.50 16.64
CA LYS A 137 -7.63 11.23 15.19
C LYS A 137 -8.68 10.17 14.84
N LEU A 138 -8.73 9.08 15.62
CA LEU A 138 -9.74 8.04 15.47
C LEU A 138 -11.16 8.55 15.77
N ASP A 139 -11.31 9.40 16.79
CA ASP A 139 -12.60 9.96 17.20
C ASP A 139 -13.10 11.04 16.23
N VAL A 140 -12.25 11.57 15.35
CA VAL A 140 -12.63 12.46 14.25
C VAL A 140 -13.05 11.68 13.00
N ILE A 141 -12.27 10.68 12.58
CA ILE A 141 -12.46 10.03 11.29
C ILE A 141 -13.44 8.84 11.37
N PHE A 142 -13.42 8.02 12.42
CA PHE A 142 -14.30 6.85 12.51
C PHE A 142 -15.79 7.19 12.54
N PRO A 143 -16.27 8.25 13.26
CA PRO A 143 -17.65 8.69 13.14
C PRO A 143 -18.07 9.09 11.71
N ILE A 144 -17.15 9.67 10.93
CA ILE A 144 -17.40 10.00 9.52
C ILE A 144 -17.56 8.70 8.71
N MET A 145 -16.65 7.74 8.88
CA MET A 145 -16.71 6.46 8.19
C MET A 145 -17.94 5.61 8.56
N ALA A 146 -18.49 5.80 9.77
CA ALA A 146 -19.67 5.09 10.26
C ALA A 146 -20.97 5.54 9.56
N GLN A 147 -20.97 6.71 8.95
CA GLN A 147 -22.15 7.24 8.25
C GLN A 147 -22.48 6.38 7.01
N PRO A 148 -23.76 6.10 6.73
CA PRO A 148 -24.15 5.22 5.62
C PRO A 148 -23.62 5.64 4.26
N GLU A 149 -23.56 6.93 3.98
CA GLU A 149 -23.03 7.52 2.74
C GLU A 149 -21.53 7.31 2.56
N ASN A 150 -20.81 7.09 3.67
CA ASN A 150 -19.36 6.94 3.68
C ASN A 150 -18.90 5.46 3.76
N ARG A 151 -19.79 4.50 3.53
CA ARG A 151 -19.46 3.06 3.64
C ARG A 151 -18.37 2.58 2.70
N GLY A 152 -18.16 3.27 1.58
CA GLY A 152 -17.09 2.94 0.63
C GLY A 152 -15.70 3.49 1.02
N TRP A 153 -15.61 4.39 2.01
CA TRP A 153 -14.34 4.93 2.46
C TRP A 153 -13.57 3.92 3.30
N GLN A 154 -12.25 3.88 3.07
CA GLN A 154 -11.29 3.07 3.80
C GLN A 154 -10.32 3.99 4.56
N VAL A 155 -9.47 3.43 5.43
CA VAL A 155 -8.54 4.22 6.24
C VAL A 155 -7.22 3.49 6.47
N ILE A 156 -6.11 4.18 6.35
CA ILE A 156 -4.81 3.73 6.87
C ILE A 156 -4.72 4.11 8.34
N ALA A 157 -4.42 3.13 9.19
CA ALA A 157 -4.26 3.32 10.62
C ALA A 157 -2.84 2.94 11.05
N LEU A 158 -2.07 3.96 11.44
CA LEU A 158 -0.68 3.82 11.86
C LEU A 158 -0.60 3.24 13.27
N LEU A 159 0.30 2.29 13.50
CA LEU A 159 0.58 1.72 14.82
C LEU A 159 1.48 2.63 15.66
N SER A 160 1.16 3.93 15.72
CA SER A 160 1.77 4.91 16.62
C SER A 160 0.79 5.39 17.69
N GLY A 161 1.32 5.86 18.80
CA GLY A 161 0.57 6.39 19.94
C GLY A 161 1.11 7.73 20.42
N ASN A 162 0.53 8.29 21.48
CA ASN A 162 0.92 9.61 22.03
C ASN A 162 2.41 9.73 22.39
N SER A 163 3.10 8.61 22.62
CA SER A 163 4.56 8.55 22.84
C SER A 163 5.39 8.36 21.57
N GLY A 164 4.76 8.45 20.40
CA GLY A 164 5.38 8.22 19.10
C GLY A 164 5.33 6.76 18.65
N ILE A 165 6.31 6.35 17.83
CA ILE A 165 6.41 4.99 17.27
C ILE A 165 6.90 4.03 18.35
N PRO A 166 6.14 2.97 18.71
CA PRO A 166 6.59 1.96 19.66
C PRO A 166 7.75 1.15 19.11
N LYS A 167 8.74 0.84 19.97
CA LYS A 167 9.99 0.20 19.53
C LYS A 167 9.91 -1.32 19.41
N CYS A 168 8.94 -1.96 20.05
CA CYS A 168 8.78 -3.42 20.03
C CYS A 168 7.43 -3.83 19.45
N ALA A 169 7.33 -5.07 19.00
CA ALA A 169 6.11 -5.63 18.41
C ALA A 169 4.94 -5.62 19.41
N ALA A 170 5.18 -5.97 20.68
CA ALA A 170 4.13 -6.02 21.69
C ALA A 170 3.45 -4.66 21.90
N ASP A 171 4.23 -3.58 21.94
CA ASP A 171 3.68 -2.23 22.11
C ASP A 171 2.93 -1.76 20.86
N ARG A 172 3.38 -2.12 19.64
CA ARG A 172 2.64 -1.87 18.37
C ARG A 172 1.31 -2.62 18.38
N LEU A 173 1.29 -3.87 18.82
CA LEU A 173 0.06 -4.66 18.91
C LEU A 173 -0.89 -4.12 19.99
N ALA A 174 -0.39 -3.51 21.06
CA ALA A 174 -1.24 -2.81 22.03
C ALA A 174 -1.90 -1.55 21.42
N VAL A 175 -1.24 -0.87 20.45
CA VAL A 175 -1.88 0.20 19.66
C VAL A 175 -2.94 -0.38 18.74
N LEU A 176 -2.65 -1.51 18.06
CA LEU A 176 -3.63 -2.21 17.24
C LEU A 176 -4.91 -2.53 18.04
N ASP A 177 -4.77 -3.11 19.22
CA ASP A 177 -5.93 -3.46 20.05
C ASP A 177 -6.82 -2.25 20.35
N ARG A 178 -6.22 -1.08 20.61
CA ARG A 178 -6.96 0.18 20.83
C ARG A 178 -7.66 0.67 19.55
N ILE A 179 -6.99 0.59 18.40
CA ILE A 179 -7.57 0.96 17.09
C ILE A 179 -8.77 0.07 16.80
N MET A 180 -8.63 -1.25 16.98
CA MET A 180 -9.69 -2.21 16.69
C MET A 180 -10.88 -2.09 17.65
N GLN A 181 -10.65 -1.81 18.93
CA GLN A 181 -11.73 -1.50 19.88
C GLN A 181 -12.53 -0.26 19.45
N LYS A 182 -11.84 0.78 18.97
CA LYS A 182 -12.52 1.97 18.42
C LYS A 182 -13.29 1.64 17.15
N ALA A 183 -12.69 0.85 16.24
CA ALA A 183 -13.35 0.42 15.00
C ALA A 183 -14.64 -0.36 15.31
N GLU A 184 -14.60 -1.29 16.26
CA GLU A 184 -15.76 -2.03 16.73
C GLU A 184 -16.83 -1.10 17.31
N HIS A 185 -16.43 -0.16 18.16
CA HIS A 185 -17.34 0.82 18.77
C HIS A 185 -18.12 1.63 17.74
N TYR A 186 -17.47 2.02 16.63
CA TYR A 186 -18.10 2.78 15.55
C TYR A 186 -18.69 1.89 14.42
N GLY A 187 -18.60 0.58 14.54
CA GLY A 187 -19.10 -0.37 13.55
C GLY A 187 -18.34 -0.33 12.22
N ILE A 188 -17.03 -0.03 12.26
CA ILE A 188 -16.16 -0.05 11.09
C ILE A 188 -15.70 -1.48 10.84
N ALA A 189 -16.03 -2.02 9.66
CA ALA A 189 -15.65 -3.37 9.27
C ALA A 189 -14.13 -3.46 9.04
N PRO A 190 -13.46 -4.57 9.46
CA PRO A 190 -12.01 -4.73 9.32
C PRO A 190 -11.49 -4.54 7.88
N GLU A 191 -12.26 -4.97 6.87
CA GLU A 191 -11.93 -4.84 5.43
C GLU A 191 -11.78 -3.38 4.97
N ARG A 192 -12.20 -2.43 5.79
CA ARG A 192 -12.08 -1.00 5.51
C ARG A 192 -10.85 -0.37 6.17
N ILE A 193 -10.03 -1.16 6.84
CA ILE A 193 -8.89 -0.68 7.61
C ILE A 193 -7.60 -1.28 7.04
N HIS A 194 -6.65 -0.41 6.75
CA HIS A 194 -5.29 -0.76 6.37
C HIS A 194 -4.37 -0.45 7.55
N ILE A 195 -3.87 -1.46 8.22
CA ILE A 195 -2.92 -1.27 9.32
C ILE A 195 -1.52 -1.02 8.76
N ASP A 196 -0.91 0.10 9.13
CA ASP A 196 0.50 0.37 8.84
C ASP A 196 1.35 0.06 10.10
N PRO A 197 2.20 -0.99 10.04
CA PRO A 197 3.10 -1.36 11.13
C PRO A 197 4.21 -0.35 11.38
N LEU A 198 4.32 0.69 10.54
CA LEU A 198 5.37 1.73 10.55
C LEU A 198 6.75 1.18 10.21
N VAL A 199 7.09 1.28 8.94
CA VAL A 199 8.41 0.90 8.44
C VAL A 199 9.44 1.95 8.86
N GLU A 200 10.38 1.56 9.71
CA GLU A 200 11.49 2.39 10.14
C GLU A 200 12.69 2.24 9.19
N MET A 201 13.52 3.28 9.11
CA MET A 201 14.75 3.26 8.33
C MET A 201 15.68 2.15 8.83
N LEU A 202 16.14 1.28 7.93
CA LEU A 202 17.04 0.18 8.26
C LEU A 202 18.34 0.66 8.94
N CYS A 203 18.85 1.83 8.56
CA CYS A 203 20.08 2.38 9.11
C CYS A 203 19.96 2.95 10.55
N THR A 204 18.75 3.09 11.08
CA THR A 204 18.49 3.64 12.43
C THR A 204 17.78 2.67 13.35
N SER A 205 17.36 1.52 12.87
CA SER A 205 16.64 0.49 13.64
C SER A 205 17.48 -0.77 13.76
N GLU A 206 17.73 -1.23 14.99
CA GLU A 206 18.53 -2.45 15.24
C GLU A 206 17.80 -3.73 14.79
N ASN A 207 16.46 -3.77 14.88
CA ASN A 207 15.64 -4.96 14.59
C ASN A 207 14.42 -4.64 13.71
N GLY A 208 14.47 -3.55 12.95
CA GLY A 208 13.28 -3.00 12.27
C GLY A 208 12.54 -4.00 11.37
N ILE A 209 13.27 -4.79 10.55
CA ILE A 209 12.64 -5.79 9.67
C ILE A 209 12.01 -6.91 10.50
N ALA A 210 12.71 -7.46 11.49
CA ALA A 210 12.19 -8.54 12.33
C ALA A 210 10.92 -8.09 13.08
N THR A 211 10.96 -6.89 13.68
CA THR A 211 9.80 -6.30 14.35
C THR A 211 8.63 -6.08 13.38
N ASN A 212 8.89 -5.55 12.17
CA ASN A 212 7.84 -5.34 11.18
C ASN A 212 7.20 -6.67 10.73
N THR A 213 7.98 -7.67 10.37
CA THR A 213 7.46 -8.97 9.93
C THR A 213 6.70 -9.70 11.03
N GLU A 214 7.17 -9.60 12.29
CA GLU A 214 6.45 -10.10 13.46
C GLU A 214 5.08 -9.43 13.63
N VAL A 215 5.03 -8.09 13.54
CA VAL A 215 3.77 -7.34 13.65
C VAL A 215 2.83 -7.68 12.50
N ILE A 216 3.31 -7.70 11.24
CA ILE A 216 2.51 -8.06 10.07
C ILE A 216 1.90 -9.44 10.25
N SER A 217 2.69 -10.45 10.62
CA SER A 217 2.22 -11.82 10.82
C SER A 217 1.21 -11.91 11.97
N ALA A 218 1.42 -11.18 13.06
CA ALA A 218 0.49 -11.13 14.20
C ALA A 218 -0.83 -10.46 13.84
N VAL A 219 -0.80 -9.35 13.08
CA VAL A 219 -2.00 -8.66 12.59
C VAL A 219 -2.79 -9.60 11.67
N ARG A 220 -2.15 -10.21 10.70
CA ARG A 220 -2.79 -11.14 9.75
C ARG A 220 -3.44 -12.33 10.46
N SER A 221 -2.76 -12.89 11.47
CA SER A 221 -3.29 -14.00 12.25
C SER A 221 -4.51 -13.62 13.09
N ARG A 222 -4.54 -12.40 13.67
CA ARG A 222 -5.65 -11.94 14.52
C ARG A 222 -6.85 -11.44 13.73
N TYR A 223 -6.59 -10.80 12.59
CA TYR A 223 -7.58 -10.14 11.74
C TYR A 223 -7.36 -10.50 10.28
N PRO A 224 -7.81 -11.69 9.82
CA PRO A 224 -7.53 -12.18 8.47
C PRO A 224 -8.05 -11.28 7.34
N SER A 225 -9.13 -10.55 7.57
CA SER A 225 -9.77 -9.67 6.56
C SER A 225 -9.28 -8.21 6.57
N ILE A 226 -8.44 -7.83 7.54
CA ILE A 226 -7.86 -6.48 7.57
C ILE A 226 -6.79 -6.35 6.49
N HIS A 227 -6.66 -5.18 5.88
CA HIS A 227 -5.50 -4.90 5.03
C HIS A 227 -4.30 -4.47 5.87
N ILE A 228 -3.10 -4.83 5.41
CA ILE A 228 -1.85 -4.42 6.03
C ILE A 228 -1.05 -3.67 4.98
N THR A 229 -0.79 -2.38 5.23
CA THR A 229 -0.10 -1.50 4.31
C THR A 229 1.28 -1.09 4.81
N ALA A 230 2.16 -0.71 3.89
CA ALA A 230 3.45 -0.14 4.24
C ALA A 230 3.92 0.88 3.21
N ALA A 231 4.53 1.98 3.66
CA ALA A 231 5.31 2.87 2.81
C ALA A 231 6.68 2.24 2.56
N VAL A 232 6.80 1.48 1.46
CA VAL A 232 7.97 0.64 1.16
C VAL A 232 9.26 1.44 1.11
N SER A 233 9.21 2.65 0.58
CA SER A 233 10.39 3.49 0.38
C SER A 233 11.09 3.93 1.67
N ASN A 234 10.40 3.85 2.83
CA ASN A 234 10.95 4.25 4.13
C ASN A 234 12.11 3.37 4.59
N ILE A 235 12.07 2.05 4.29
CA ILE A 235 13.10 1.09 4.73
C ILE A 235 14.52 1.50 4.30
N SER A 236 14.64 2.09 3.14
CA SER A 236 15.92 2.40 2.48
C SER A 236 16.37 3.86 2.61
N PHE A 237 15.65 4.68 3.42
CA PHE A 237 15.99 6.09 3.53
C PHE A 237 17.44 6.29 4.00
N ASN A 238 18.16 7.23 3.40
CA ASN A 238 19.58 7.53 3.64
C ASN A 238 20.57 6.37 3.29
N LEU A 239 20.13 5.34 2.56
CA LEU A 239 21.00 4.25 2.14
C LEU A 239 21.30 4.32 0.63
N PRO A 240 22.46 3.82 0.17
CA PRO A 240 22.75 3.71 -1.25
C PRO A 240 21.95 2.58 -1.89
N VAL A 241 21.75 2.66 -3.21
CA VAL A 241 21.07 1.62 -4.02
C VAL A 241 19.70 1.22 -3.44
N ARG A 242 18.93 2.21 -3.05
CA ARG A 242 17.62 2.08 -2.36
C ARG A 242 16.70 1.03 -2.99
N LYS A 243 16.72 0.93 -4.32
CA LYS A 243 15.88 0.00 -5.07
C LYS A 243 16.04 -1.45 -4.61
N LEU A 244 17.26 -1.92 -4.41
CA LEU A 244 17.52 -3.30 -3.95
C LEU A 244 16.90 -3.58 -2.58
N LEU A 245 17.01 -2.61 -1.66
CA LEU A 245 16.43 -2.72 -0.32
C LEU A 245 14.90 -2.71 -0.36
N ASN A 246 14.32 -1.83 -1.17
CA ASN A 246 12.87 -1.77 -1.35
C ASN A 246 12.32 -3.09 -1.91
N LEU A 247 12.95 -3.63 -2.96
CA LEU A 247 12.57 -4.93 -3.55
C LEU A 247 12.66 -6.07 -2.52
N GLY A 248 13.79 -6.18 -1.83
CA GLY A 248 13.98 -7.22 -0.81
C GLY A 248 13.00 -7.11 0.36
N PHE A 249 12.75 -5.89 0.86
CA PHE A 249 11.77 -5.65 1.91
C PHE A 249 10.36 -6.05 1.47
N THR A 250 9.96 -5.70 0.25
CA THR A 250 8.62 -6.03 -0.27
C THR A 250 8.37 -7.54 -0.24
N VAL A 251 9.33 -8.36 -0.70
CA VAL A 251 9.18 -9.83 -0.66
C VAL A 251 9.02 -10.33 0.78
N LEU A 252 9.85 -9.84 1.71
CA LEU A 252 9.78 -10.27 3.11
C LEU A 252 8.47 -9.85 3.78
N ALA A 253 7.99 -8.66 3.50
CA ALA A 253 6.74 -8.14 4.04
C ALA A 253 5.53 -8.89 3.46
N MET A 254 5.49 -9.14 2.15
CA MET A 254 4.45 -9.96 1.50
C MET A 254 4.41 -11.37 2.06
N ASN A 255 5.57 -12.01 2.25
CA ASN A 255 5.63 -13.33 2.88
C ASN A 255 5.11 -13.33 4.34
N ALA A 256 5.23 -12.20 5.04
CA ALA A 256 4.66 -12.04 6.38
C ALA A 256 3.15 -11.74 6.38
N GLY A 257 2.56 -11.37 5.23
CA GLY A 257 1.12 -11.10 5.08
C GLY A 257 0.74 -9.68 4.67
N LEU A 258 1.70 -8.85 4.19
CA LEU A 258 1.42 -7.55 3.59
C LEU A 258 0.61 -7.74 2.30
N ASP A 259 -0.49 -7.00 2.15
CA ASP A 259 -1.38 -7.05 0.99
C ASP A 259 -1.76 -5.65 0.44
N SER A 260 -1.14 -4.61 0.98
CA SER A 260 -1.28 -3.23 0.51
C SER A 260 0.07 -2.50 0.61
N ALA A 261 0.39 -1.60 -0.31
CA ALA A 261 1.66 -0.87 -0.26
C ALA A 261 1.57 0.52 -0.88
N ILE A 262 2.19 1.50 -0.21
CA ILE A 262 2.44 2.83 -0.77
C ILE A 262 3.80 2.75 -1.46
N LEU A 263 3.80 2.85 -2.80
CA LEU A 263 4.98 2.70 -3.63
C LEU A 263 4.83 3.37 -4.99
N ASP A 264 5.92 3.38 -5.76
CA ASP A 264 5.92 3.84 -7.15
C ASP A 264 5.47 2.73 -8.12
N PRO A 265 4.24 2.73 -8.64
CA PRO A 265 3.77 1.71 -9.58
C PRO A 265 4.49 1.81 -10.95
N THR A 266 5.14 2.94 -11.26
CA THR A 266 5.89 3.09 -12.50
C THR A 266 7.26 2.40 -12.47
N ASP A 267 7.71 1.93 -11.28
CA ASP A 267 8.88 1.05 -11.17
C ASP A 267 8.51 -0.38 -11.60
N ARG A 268 8.79 -0.68 -12.87
CA ARG A 268 8.48 -1.97 -13.51
C ARG A 268 9.12 -3.18 -12.82
N ASP A 269 10.28 -3.01 -12.20
CA ASP A 269 10.92 -4.10 -11.46
C ASP A 269 10.17 -4.38 -10.14
N MET A 270 9.67 -3.34 -9.48
CA MET A 270 8.81 -3.47 -8.30
C MET A 270 7.49 -4.17 -8.65
N MET A 271 6.82 -3.73 -9.71
CA MET A 271 5.57 -4.37 -10.15
C MET A 271 5.79 -5.83 -10.54
N GLY A 272 6.84 -6.12 -11.32
CA GLY A 272 7.18 -7.50 -11.67
C GLY A 272 7.51 -8.38 -10.48
N LEU A 273 8.18 -7.82 -9.45
CA LEU A 273 8.48 -8.51 -8.20
C LEU A 273 7.21 -8.85 -7.42
N ILE A 274 6.24 -7.92 -7.35
CA ILE A 274 4.96 -8.12 -6.66
C ILE A 274 4.22 -9.30 -7.29
N TYR A 275 3.96 -9.26 -8.62
CA TYR A 275 3.30 -10.37 -9.32
C TYR A 275 4.04 -11.70 -9.18
N ALA A 276 5.38 -11.68 -9.25
CA ALA A 276 6.19 -12.87 -9.05
C ALA A 276 6.06 -13.42 -7.61
N THR A 277 6.02 -12.53 -6.62
CA THR A 277 5.89 -12.93 -5.21
C THR A 277 4.50 -13.49 -4.92
N GLU A 278 3.43 -12.92 -5.47
CA GLU A 278 2.07 -13.46 -5.38
C GLU A 278 1.99 -14.88 -5.95
N ALA A 279 2.57 -15.10 -7.14
CA ALA A 279 2.64 -16.43 -7.75
C ALA A 279 3.43 -17.42 -6.87
N LEU A 280 4.57 -17.02 -6.31
CA LEU A 280 5.41 -17.85 -5.44
C LEU A 280 4.72 -18.19 -4.10
N LEU A 281 3.88 -17.29 -3.59
CA LEU A 281 3.09 -17.51 -2.37
C LEU A 281 1.81 -18.32 -2.62
N GLY A 282 1.53 -18.72 -3.88
CA GLY A 282 0.32 -19.48 -4.24
C GLY A 282 -0.96 -18.63 -4.21
N LEU A 283 -0.83 -17.30 -4.35
CA LEU A 283 -1.95 -16.37 -4.43
C LEU A 283 -2.46 -16.19 -5.87
N ASP A 284 -1.68 -16.62 -6.86
CA ASP A 284 -1.97 -16.53 -8.29
C ASP A 284 -2.13 -17.96 -8.87
N ASP A 285 -3.36 -18.36 -9.11
CA ASP A 285 -3.67 -19.70 -9.63
C ASP A 285 -3.10 -19.86 -11.05
N TYR A 286 -2.21 -20.83 -11.21
CA TYR A 286 -1.53 -21.14 -12.48
C TYR A 286 -0.73 -19.97 -13.08
N CYS A 287 -0.30 -19.01 -12.26
CA CYS A 287 0.42 -17.78 -12.66
C CYS A 287 -0.33 -16.94 -13.72
N MET A 288 -1.67 -16.96 -13.69
CA MET A 288 -2.48 -16.28 -14.69
C MET A 288 -2.38 -14.77 -14.61
N GLU A 289 -2.35 -14.22 -13.39
CA GLU A 289 -2.17 -12.78 -13.15
C GLU A 289 -0.76 -12.33 -13.54
N TYR A 290 0.27 -13.10 -13.18
CA TYR A 290 1.65 -12.85 -13.58
C TYR A 290 1.81 -12.79 -15.10
N ILE A 291 1.24 -13.79 -15.81
CA ILE A 291 1.28 -13.86 -17.28
C ILE A 291 0.46 -12.73 -17.89
N GLY A 292 -0.70 -12.42 -17.34
CA GLY A 292 -1.59 -11.35 -17.77
C GLY A 292 -0.92 -9.98 -17.67
N ALA A 293 -0.32 -9.66 -16.52
CA ALA A 293 0.39 -8.43 -16.24
C ALA A 293 1.63 -8.25 -17.16
N TYR A 294 2.38 -9.33 -17.40
CA TYR A 294 3.47 -9.32 -18.37
C TYR A 294 2.98 -8.99 -19.78
N ARG A 295 1.89 -9.63 -20.25
CA ARG A 295 1.28 -9.37 -21.55
C ARG A 295 0.73 -7.96 -21.68
N ALA A 296 0.19 -7.41 -20.59
CA ALA A 296 -0.26 -6.02 -20.51
C ALA A 296 0.91 -5.02 -20.48
N GLY A 297 2.14 -5.49 -20.36
CA GLY A 297 3.32 -4.65 -20.36
C GLY A 297 3.60 -3.94 -19.04
N LEU A 298 3.02 -4.38 -17.92
CA LEU A 298 3.24 -3.75 -16.61
C LEU A 298 4.68 -3.97 -16.09
N PHE A 299 5.35 -5.05 -16.50
CA PHE A 299 6.74 -5.33 -16.14
C PHE A 299 7.48 -6.07 -17.25
N GLY A 300 8.77 -6.38 -17.04
CA GLY A 300 9.64 -7.02 -18.00
C GLY A 300 10.25 -6.04 -19.00
N PRO A 301 11.00 -6.52 -20.04
CA PRO A 301 11.64 -5.65 -21.00
C PRO A 301 10.60 -4.87 -21.82
N ILE A 302 10.85 -3.57 -22.01
CA ILE A 302 10.06 -2.76 -22.96
C ILE A 302 10.41 -3.28 -24.34
N GLY A 303 9.41 -3.79 -25.07
CA GLY A 303 9.59 -4.25 -26.46
C GLY A 303 10.28 -3.19 -27.31
N LYS A 304 11.27 -3.63 -28.11
CA LYS A 304 11.94 -2.77 -29.09
C LYS A 304 11.01 -2.44 -30.24
#